data_b4794f3dc5ce8ebedaa537453b59f735
#
_entry.id   b4794f3dc5ce8ebedaa537453b59f735
#
_cell.length_a   1.000
_cell.length_b   1.000
_cell.length_c   1.000
_cell.angle_alpha   90.00
_cell.angle_beta   90.00
_cell.angle_gamma   90.00
#
_symmetry.space_group_name_H-M   'P 1'
#
loop_
_entity.id
_entity.type
_entity.pdbx_description
1 polymer ?
#
loop_
_entity_poly.entity_id
_entity_poly.type
_entity_poly.pdbx_seq_one_letter_code
_entity_poly.pdbx_strand_id
1 'polypeptide(L)'
;MARIRSKDTKPEMLVRKALHRLGFRYRLHSQELPGRPDIVLPKYRTIIEIKGCFWHGHACIDGRIPKSNRGYWLPKLLRNKARDTTNERKLRRLGWSVRCLWECRICKLKKDELEKLLARMLISRSRN
;
A
#
# COMPACT_ATOMS: atom_id res chain seq x y z
N MET A 1 22.52 -10.14 0.36
CA MET A 1 21.56 -9.04 0.34
C MET A 1 20.15 -9.59 0.52
N ALA A 2 19.40 -9.04 1.45
CA ALA A 2 18.06 -9.50 1.68
C ALA A 2 17.16 -9.22 0.46
N ARG A 3 16.37 -10.21 0.06
CA ARG A 3 15.43 -10.03 -1.04
C ARG A 3 14.30 -9.11 -0.61
N ILE A 4 14.06 -8.06 -1.37
CA ILE A 4 12.95 -7.17 -1.14
C ILE A 4 11.76 -7.71 -1.94
N ARG A 5 10.75 -8.19 -1.23
CA ARG A 5 9.57 -8.77 -1.86
C ARG A 5 8.64 -7.69 -2.38
N SER A 6 8.01 -7.93 -3.52
CA SER A 6 7.02 -7.02 -4.11
C SER A 6 5.59 -7.37 -3.71
N LYS A 7 5.34 -8.58 -3.21
CA LYS A 7 4.02 -9.03 -2.76
C LYS A 7 4.17 -9.96 -1.56
N ASP A 8 3.07 -10.16 -0.83
CA ASP A 8 3.01 -11.01 0.37
C ASP A 8 4.06 -10.62 1.40
N THR A 9 4.36 -9.31 1.49
CA THR A 9 5.30 -8.79 2.47
C THR A 9 4.71 -8.82 3.88
N LYS A 10 5.56 -8.69 4.89
CA LYS A 10 5.10 -8.68 6.29
C LYS A 10 4.04 -7.60 6.54
N PRO A 11 4.25 -6.33 6.13
CA PRO A 11 3.21 -5.29 6.33
C PRO A 11 1.92 -5.62 5.59
N GLU A 12 1.98 -6.16 4.38
CA GLU A 12 0.78 -6.56 3.65
C GLU A 12 0.03 -7.65 4.43
N MET A 13 0.74 -8.65 4.92
CA MET A 13 0.12 -9.73 5.69
C MET A 13 -0.54 -9.24 6.97
N LEU A 14 0.07 -8.26 7.63
CA LEU A 14 -0.52 -7.66 8.84
C LEU A 14 -1.85 -6.99 8.53
N VAL A 15 -1.91 -6.24 7.44
CA VAL A 15 -3.14 -5.56 7.01
C VAL A 15 -4.20 -6.58 6.60
N ARG A 16 -3.83 -7.61 5.83
CA ARG A 16 -4.75 -8.67 5.41
C ARG A 16 -5.39 -9.37 6.60
N LYS A 17 -4.59 -9.75 7.58
CA LYS A 17 -5.09 -10.41 8.79
C LYS A 17 -6.03 -9.51 9.59
N ALA A 18 -5.69 -8.23 9.68
CA ALA A 18 -6.53 -7.26 10.39
C ALA A 18 -7.89 -7.11 9.69
N LEU A 19 -7.91 -7.00 8.38
CA LEU A 19 -9.15 -6.92 7.60
C LEU A 19 -10.00 -8.17 7.77
N HIS A 20 -9.37 -9.33 7.75
CA HIS A 20 -10.08 -10.60 7.93
C HIS A 20 -10.73 -10.68 9.32
N ARG A 21 -10.00 -10.28 10.37
CA ARG A 21 -10.54 -10.28 11.74
C ARG A 21 -11.73 -9.31 11.87
N LEU A 22 -11.68 -8.19 11.14
CA LEU A 22 -12.76 -7.20 11.16
C LEU A 22 -13.98 -7.61 10.32
N GLY A 23 -13.85 -8.70 9.55
CA GLY A 23 -14.94 -9.20 8.72
C GLY A 23 -15.05 -8.54 7.36
N PHE A 24 -14.05 -7.79 6.93
CA PHE A 24 -14.04 -7.18 5.60
C PHE A 24 -13.62 -8.19 4.54
N ARG A 25 -14.34 -8.22 3.44
CA ARG A 25 -14.00 -9.06 2.29
C ARG A 25 -13.17 -8.26 1.31
N TYR A 26 -12.08 -8.85 0.84
CA TYR A 26 -11.15 -8.18 -0.06
C TYR A 26 -10.63 -9.14 -1.12
N ARG A 27 -10.11 -8.56 -2.19
CA ARG A 27 -9.40 -9.29 -3.25
C ARG A 27 -7.96 -8.82 -3.26
N LEU A 28 -7.06 -9.73 -3.67
CA LEU A 28 -5.63 -9.46 -3.67
C LEU A 28 -5.09 -9.35 -5.10
N HIS A 29 -4.15 -8.43 -5.29
CA HIS A 29 -3.35 -8.31 -6.52
C HIS A 29 -4.19 -8.37 -7.80
N SER A 30 -5.25 -7.57 -7.86
CA SER A 30 -6.17 -7.56 -8.99
C SER A 30 -5.46 -7.14 -10.28
N GLN A 31 -5.39 -8.05 -11.25
CA GLN A 31 -4.75 -7.79 -12.54
C GLN A 31 -5.63 -6.97 -13.47
N GLU A 32 -6.91 -6.86 -13.18
CA GLU A 32 -7.87 -6.12 -14.00
C GLU A 32 -7.81 -4.62 -13.78
N LEU A 33 -7.20 -4.19 -12.68
CA LEU A 33 -7.12 -2.78 -12.32
C LEU A 33 -5.72 -2.21 -12.59
N PRO A 34 -5.63 -0.91 -12.92
CA PRO A 34 -4.33 -0.25 -13.14
C PRO A 34 -3.40 -0.42 -11.95
N GLY A 35 -2.15 -0.82 -12.22
CA GLY A 35 -1.12 -0.96 -11.20
C GLY A 35 -1.22 -2.21 -10.34
N ARG A 36 -2.15 -3.11 -10.62
CA ARG A 36 -2.35 -4.35 -9.84
C ARG A 36 -2.37 -4.07 -8.33
N PRO A 37 -3.39 -3.32 -7.85
CA PRO A 37 -3.41 -2.92 -6.44
C PRO A 37 -3.37 -4.10 -5.48
N ASP A 38 -2.72 -3.91 -4.35
CA ASP A 38 -2.49 -4.97 -3.37
C ASP A 38 -3.78 -5.53 -2.78
N ILE A 39 -4.65 -4.64 -2.31
CA ILE A 39 -5.90 -5.03 -1.63
C ILE A 39 -7.05 -4.21 -2.20
N VAL A 40 -8.07 -4.90 -2.67
CA VAL A 40 -9.26 -4.27 -3.25
C VAL A 40 -10.49 -4.66 -2.43
N LEU A 41 -11.25 -3.65 -1.99
CA LEU A 41 -12.49 -3.87 -1.23
C LEU A 41 -13.65 -3.37 -2.09
N PRO A 42 -14.25 -4.24 -2.93
CA PRO A 42 -15.28 -3.81 -3.89
C PRO A 42 -16.52 -3.19 -3.23
N LYS A 43 -16.96 -3.73 -2.11
CA LYS A 43 -18.13 -3.22 -1.39
C LYS A 43 -17.96 -1.75 -0.99
N TYR A 44 -16.74 -1.35 -0.66
CA TYR A 44 -16.45 0.01 -0.20
C TYR A 44 -15.85 0.88 -1.30
N ARG A 45 -15.68 0.33 -2.49
CA ARG A 45 -15.02 1.03 -3.61
C ARG A 45 -13.68 1.62 -3.18
N THR A 46 -12.96 0.89 -2.37
CA THR A 46 -11.70 1.33 -1.77
C THR A 46 -10.58 0.36 -2.12
N ILE A 47 -9.42 0.94 -2.40
CA ILE A 47 -8.19 0.20 -2.67
C ILE A 47 -7.19 0.60 -1.60
N ILE A 48 -6.54 -0.39 -0.99
CA ILE A 48 -5.46 -0.17 -0.03
C ILE A 48 -4.17 -0.62 -0.68
N GLU A 49 -3.23 0.31 -0.83
CA GLU A 49 -1.90 0.02 -1.33
C GLU A 49 -0.91 0.02 -0.18
N ILE A 50 -0.14 -1.06 -0.08
CA ILE A 50 0.89 -1.20 0.95
C ILE A 50 2.21 -0.84 0.30
N LYS A 51 2.76 0.30 0.68
CA LYS A 51 3.99 0.82 0.06
C LYS A 51 5.22 0.49 0.89
N GLY A 52 6.12 -0.28 0.31
CA GLY A 52 7.43 -0.51 0.89
C GLY A 52 8.25 0.77 0.83
N CYS A 53 8.79 1.20 1.95
CA CYS A 53 9.45 2.51 2.04
C CYS A 53 10.61 2.67 1.07
N PHE A 54 11.42 1.64 0.92
CA PHE A 54 12.57 1.67 0.01
C PHE A 54 12.12 1.84 -1.45
N TRP A 55 11.19 0.97 -1.91
CA TRP A 55 10.78 0.94 -3.31
C TRP A 55 10.03 2.18 -3.76
N HIS A 56 9.38 2.88 -2.84
CA HIS A 56 8.60 4.07 -3.16
C HIS A 56 9.28 5.37 -2.71
N GLY A 57 10.55 5.28 -2.30
CA GLY A 57 11.35 6.45 -1.95
C GLY A 57 10.79 7.26 -0.78
N HIS A 58 10.22 6.57 0.20
CA HIS A 58 9.67 7.22 1.39
C HIS A 58 10.79 7.85 2.24
N ALA A 59 10.51 8.98 2.87
CA ALA A 59 11.50 9.77 3.60
C ALA A 59 11.84 9.24 5.00
N CYS A 60 11.46 8.00 5.33
CA CYS A 60 11.84 7.38 6.60
C CYS A 60 13.23 6.72 6.48
N ILE A 61 13.75 6.20 7.60
CA ILE A 61 15.06 5.55 7.64
C ILE A 61 15.15 4.41 6.63
N ASP A 62 14.11 3.58 6.56
CA ASP A 62 14.09 2.42 5.67
C ASP A 62 14.03 2.78 4.19
N GLY A 63 13.60 3.99 3.88
CA GLY A 63 13.49 4.47 2.51
C GLY A 63 14.71 5.20 1.99
N ARG A 64 15.78 5.28 2.79
CA ARG A 64 17.00 6.00 2.37
C ARG A 64 17.71 5.29 1.22
N ILE A 65 18.13 6.09 0.25
CA ILE A 65 18.90 5.60 -0.89
C ILE A 65 20.34 5.36 -0.45
N PRO A 66 20.88 4.14 -0.70
CA PRO A 66 22.28 3.88 -0.37
C PRO A 66 23.22 4.83 -1.11
N LYS A 67 24.15 5.43 -0.39
CA LYS A 67 25.11 6.40 -0.99
C LYS A 67 25.96 5.75 -2.07
N SER A 68 26.36 4.51 -1.85
CA SER A 68 27.29 3.79 -2.75
C SER A 68 26.68 3.47 -4.12
N ASN A 69 25.35 3.38 -4.22
CA ASN A 69 24.66 3.01 -5.46
C ASN A 69 23.56 4.00 -5.84
N ARG A 70 23.76 5.26 -5.50
CA ARG A 70 22.75 6.29 -5.74
C ARG A 70 22.38 6.42 -7.22
N GLY A 71 23.40 6.38 -8.10
CA GLY A 71 23.16 6.47 -9.54
C GLY A 71 22.37 5.30 -10.11
N TYR A 72 22.42 4.16 -9.44
CA TYR A 72 21.66 2.97 -9.83
C TYR A 72 20.22 3.02 -9.28
N TRP A 73 20.06 3.34 -7.99
CA TRP A 73 18.75 3.28 -7.31
C TRP A 73 17.85 4.47 -7.59
N LEU A 74 18.43 5.68 -7.66
CA LEU A 74 17.61 6.89 -7.79
C LEU A 74 16.72 6.91 -9.02
N PRO A 75 17.21 6.59 -10.24
CA PRO A 75 16.33 6.56 -11.40
C PRO A 75 15.21 5.54 -11.28
N LYS A 76 15.48 4.38 -10.68
CA LYS A 76 14.46 3.33 -10.48
C LYS A 76 13.37 3.81 -9.53
N LEU A 77 13.75 4.44 -8.42
CA LEU A 77 12.79 4.93 -7.43
C LEU A 77 11.94 6.06 -7.98
N LEU A 78 12.52 6.94 -8.79
CA LEU A 78 11.78 8.02 -9.43
C LEU A 78 10.76 7.48 -10.43
N ARG A 79 11.12 6.45 -11.20
CA ARG A 79 10.20 5.80 -12.13
C ARG A 79 9.05 5.11 -11.38
N ASN A 80 9.36 4.47 -10.25
CA ASN A 80 8.33 3.83 -9.43
C ASN A 80 7.33 4.85 -8.89
N LYS A 81 7.82 6.00 -8.40
CA LYS A 81 6.94 7.08 -7.93
C LYS A 81 6.04 7.62 -9.04
N ALA A 82 6.59 7.84 -10.21
CA ALA A 82 5.83 8.33 -11.35
C ALA A 82 4.75 7.34 -11.77
N ARG A 83 5.08 6.05 -11.79
CA ARG A 83 4.14 4.98 -12.11
C ARG A 83 3.03 4.90 -11.08
N ASP A 84 3.37 4.98 -9.80
CA ASP A 84 2.39 4.94 -8.71
C ASP A 84 1.39 6.09 -8.84
N THR A 85 1.89 7.30 -9.09
CA THR A 85 1.04 8.47 -9.26
C THR A 85 0.09 8.31 -10.44
N THR A 86 0.59 7.81 -11.56
CA THR A 86 -0.22 7.56 -12.76
C THR A 86 -1.31 6.54 -12.49
N ASN A 87 -0.96 5.43 -11.84
CA ASN A 87 -1.91 4.37 -11.52
C ASN A 87 -2.99 4.85 -10.55
N GLU A 88 -2.61 5.62 -9.54
CA GLU A 88 -3.58 6.19 -8.59
C GLU A 88 -4.59 7.09 -9.29
N ARG A 89 -4.14 7.92 -10.23
CA ARG A 89 -5.03 8.78 -11.01
C ARG A 89 -6.02 7.95 -11.81
N LYS A 90 -5.55 6.89 -12.46
CA LYS A 90 -6.41 6.00 -13.26
C LYS A 90 -7.46 5.33 -12.37
N LEU A 91 -7.06 4.84 -11.19
CA LEU A 91 -7.98 4.22 -10.26
C LEU A 91 -9.05 5.18 -9.76
N ARG A 92 -8.66 6.41 -9.43
CA ARG A 92 -9.61 7.44 -8.99
C ARG A 92 -10.59 7.82 -10.09
N ARG A 93 -10.16 7.85 -11.33
CA ARG A 93 -11.03 8.10 -12.49
C ARG A 93 -12.06 7.00 -12.65
N LEU A 94 -11.71 5.77 -12.28
CA LEU A 94 -12.63 4.63 -12.32
C LEU A 94 -13.60 4.62 -11.13
N GLY A 95 -13.51 5.58 -10.23
CA GLY A 95 -14.41 5.68 -9.10
C GLY A 95 -13.91 5.05 -7.80
N TRP A 96 -12.64 4.65 -7.76
CA TRP A 96 -12.07 4.04 -6.57
C TRP A 96 -11.49 5.09 -5.63
N SER A 97 -11.62 4.84 -4.32
CA SER A 97 -10.89 5.58 -3.30
C SER A 97 -9.58 4.85 -3.04
N VAL A 98 -8.46 5.53 -3.21
CA VAL A 98 -7.15 4.91 -3.03
C VAL A 98 -6.54 5.37 -1.71
N ARG A 99 -6.20 4.40 -0.85
CA ARG A 99 -5.57 4.64 0.44
C ARG A 99 -4.21 3.98 0.45
N CYS A 100 -3.19 4.73 0.81
CA CYS A 100 -1.82 4.23 0.87
C CYS A 100 -1.38 4.09 2.31
N LEU A 101 -0.81 2.92 2.64
CA LEU A 101 -0.25 2.66 3.95
C LEU A 101 1.23 2.34 3.79
N TRP A 102 2.07 3.07 4.52
CA TRP A 102 3.51 2.87 4.46
C TRP A 102 3.97 1.78 5.41
N GLU A 103 4.91 0.98 4.96
CA GLU A 103 5.48 -0.14 5.71
C GLU A 103 5.93 0.27 7.11
N CYS A 104 6.66 1.39 7.22
CA CYS A 104 7.18 1.84 8.51
C CYS A 104 6.06 2.15 9.51
N ARG A 105 4.94 2.68 9.03
CA ARG A 105 3.80 2.97 9.89
C ARG A 105 3.08 1.70 10.33
N ILE A 106 2.84 0.80 9.39
CA ILE A 106 2.14 -0.47 9.67
C ILE A 106 2.89 -1.28 10.72
N CYS A 107 4.21 -1.39 10.58
CA CYS A 107 5.04 -2.20 11.46
C CYS A 107 5.17 -1.60 12.86
N LYS A 108 4.92 -0.30 13.03
CA LYS A 108 4.95 0.36 14.34
C LYS A 108 3.63 0.30 15.09
N LEU A 109 2.52 0.04 14.39
CA LEU A 109 1.21 -0.03 15.02
C LEU A 109 1.01 -1.36 15.73
N LYS A 110 0.33 -1.30 16.86
CA LYS A 110 -0.13 -2.51 17.54
C LYS A 110 -1.32 -3.08 16.76
N LYS A 111 -1.62 -4.34 17.00
CA LYS A 111 -2.70 -5.05 16.31
C LYS A 111 -4.04 -4.31 16.38
N ASP A 112 -4.43 -3.88 17.55
CA ASP A 112 -5.69 -3.16 17.76
C ASP A 112 -5.68 -1.76 17.13
N GLU A 113 -4.52 -1.10 17.14
CA GLU A 113 -4.37 0.21 16.50
C GLU A 113 -4.54 0.11 14.99
N LEU A 114 -3.96 -0.93 14.38
CA LEU A 114 -4.10 -1.17 12.96
C LEU A 114 -5.55 -1.45 12.59
N GLU A 115 -6.23 -2.28 13.37
CA GLU A 115 -7.65 -2.60 13.17
C GLU A 115 -8.52 -1.34 13.24
N LYS A 116 -8.27 -0.48 14.22
CA LYS A 116 -9.01 0.78 14.38
C LYS A 116 -8.79 1.71 13.18
N LEU A 117 -7.54 1.80 12.70
CA LEU A 117 -7.22 2.61 11.54
C LEU A 117 -7.98 2.13 10.30
N LEU A 118 -7.94 0.83 10.03
CA LEU A 118 -8.61 0.24 8.87
C LEU A 118 -10.12 0.41 8.95
N ALA A 119 -10.71 0.15 10.11
CA ALA A 119 -12.15 0.32 10.30
C ALA A 119 -12.57 1.76 10.04
N ARG A 120 -11.80 2.72 10.54
CA ARG A 120 -12.08 4.14 10.34
C ARG A 120 -12.02 4.54 8.88
N MET A 121 -11.02 4.04 8.15
CA MET A 121 -10.87 4.31 6.72
C MET A 121 -12.07 3.82 5.92
N LEU A 122 -12.54 2.62 6.21
CA LEU A 122 -13.60 1.97 5.44
C LEU A 122 -15.01 2.46 5.85
N ILE A 123 -15.24 2.63 7.14
CA ILE A 123 -16.54 3.10 7.64
C ILE A 123 -16.80 4.53 7.17
N SER A 124 -15.79 5.39 7.22
CA SER A 124 -15.90 6.76 6.73
C SER A 124 -16.34 6.79 5.26
N ARG A 125 -15.81 5.89 4.43
CA ARG A 125 -16.16 5.81 3.01
C ARG A 125 -17.59 5.31 2.79
N SER A 126 -18.04 4.33 3.59
CA SER A 126 -19.36 3.74 3.40
C SER A 126 -20.52 4.66 3.76
N ARG A 127 -20.26 5.74 4.47
CA ARG A 127 -21.28 6.74 4.82
C ARG A 127 -21.65 7.65 3.66
N ASN A 128 -20.84 7.64 2.63
CA ASN A 128 -21.10 8.43 1.44
C ASN A 128 -21.70 7.53 0.36
#